data_f4a4b4234f59a614419efa3b6870827c
#
_entry.id   f4a4b4234f59a614419efa3b6870827c
#
_cell.length_a   1.000
_cell.length_b   1.000
_cell.length_c   1.000
_cell.angle_alpha   90.00
_cell.angle_beta   90.00
_cell.angle_gamma   90.00
#
_symmetry.space_group_name_H-M   'P 1'
#
loop_
_entity.id
_entity.type
_entity.pdbx_description
1 polymer ?
#
loop_
_entity_poly.entity_id
_entity_poly.type
_entity_poly.pdbx_seq_one_letter_code
_entity_poly.pdbx_strand_id
1 'polypeptide(L)'
;HHVSGVTAAEDRKEISKGHVAYFEESATINNFVVSFGARFEAVDMNYRNGAGLGNDQLDEETFMFAPGGGLVYNHDDNWQWFGGAYKGFNIASPGTVRDDGTPVEKETSVAKEIGVRYTDENLLVTFTGFHTHFKDLIVINNSNSDSTPDNAGNVITKGLELLTRYEPTGIVPVGDLSLFTAYTFTNANLDGAASATDSKASLFAGGRDGSNVPYVPDHRLSVGFDYNYSKFSFGMNMTYQSESYGTATETETEEFGGSPNARAGRIDSYALGNFYAGYELTDNAKIKFGVNNFTDLEYIATRHPQGARAGAPLTAYVNASIRY
;
A
#
# COMPACT_ATOMS: atom_id res chain seq x y z
N HIS A 1 -36.82 -16.92 -23.85
CA HIS A 1 -36.61 -18.02 -22.90
C HIS A 1 -36.69 -17.47 -21.50
N HIS A 2 -37.84 -17.68 -20.84
CA HIS A 2 -37.95 -17.49 -19.38
C HIS A 2 -37.18 -18.65 -18.74
N VAL A 3 -36.09 -18.34 -18.05
CA VAL A 3 -35.45 -19.27 -17.13
C VAL A 3 -36.23 -19.19 -15.82
N SER A 4 -37.20 -20.05 -15.63
CA SER A 4 -37.90 -20.21 -14.35
C SER A 4 -36.98 -20.96 -13.40
N GLY A 5 -36.64 -20.37 -12.24
CA GLY A 5 -35.93 -21.03 -11.16
C GLY A 5 -34.58 -20.44 -10.77
N VAL A 6 -34.16 -19.31 -11.34
CA VAL A 6 -33.05 -18.53 -10.77
C VAL A 6 -33.65 -17.52 -9.81
N THR A 7 -33.57 -17.81 -8.52
CA THR A 7 -33.70 -16.79 -7.48
C THR A 7 -32.42 -15.95 -7.58
N ALA A 8 -32.55 -14.69 -7.99
CA ALA A 8 -31.42 -13.77 -7.92
C ALA A 8 -31.01 -13.69 -6.45
N ALA A 9 -29.84 -14.21 -6.11
CA ALA A 9 -29.31 -14.13 -4.76
C ALA A 9 -28.95 -12.68 -4.38
N GLU A 10 -28.76 -11.82 -5.38
CA GLU A 10 -28.42 -10.42 -5.20
C GLU A 10 -28.99 -9.59 -6.37
N ASP A 11 -29.72 -8.53 -6.02
CA ASP A 11 -30.15 -7.47 -6.94
C ASP A 11 -29.81 -6.14 -6.28
N ARG A 12 -28.55 -5.71 -6.42
CA ARG A 12 -28.00 -4.53 -5.76
C ARG A 12 -27.90 -3.36 -6.72
N LYS A 13 -28.29 -2.20 -6.25
CA LYS A 13 -28.06 -0.94 -6.90
C LYS A 13 -27.37 0.02 -5.95
N GLU A 14 -26.16 0.45 -6.33
CA GLU A 14 -25.34 1.39 -5.56
C GLU A 14 -25.13 2.63 -6.40
N ILE A 15 -25.40 3.79 -5.81
CA ILE A 15 -25.20 5.08 -6.46
C ILE A 15 -24.46 5.99 -5.48
N SER A 16 -23.31 6.51 -5.90
CA SER A 16 -22.60 7.56 -5.19
C SER A 16 -22.55 8.82 -6.05
N LYS A 17 -22.86 9.97 -5.44
CA LYS A 17 -22.74 11.29 -6.05
C LYS A 17 -21.81 12.12 -5.18
N GLY A 18 -20.64 12.48 -5.71
CA GLY A 18 -19.64 13.27 -5.00
C GLY A 18 -19.58 14.71 -5.54
N HIS A 19 -19.55 15.67 -4.63
CA HIS A 19 -19.24 17.07 -4.88
C HIS A 19 -17.90 17.38 -4.23
N VAL A 20 -16.93 17.83 -5.02
CA VAL A 20 -15.55 18.06 -4.56
C VAL A 20 -15.16 19.49 -4.88
N ALA A 21 -14.58 20.16 -3.88
CA ALA A 21 -13.87 21.41 -4.05
C ALA A 21 -12.49 21.30 -3.38
N TYR A 22 -11.47 21.87 -3.99
CA TYR A 22 -10.13 21.92 -3.40
C TYR A 22 -9.45 23.24 -3.75
N PHE A 23 -8.52 23.63 -2.92
CA PHE A 23 -7.56 24.67 -3.21
C PHE A 23 -6.19 24.25 -2.72
N GLU A 24 -5.16 24.74 -3.39
CA GLU A 24 -3.77 24.58 -3.03
C GLU A 24 -3.00 25.83 -3.41
N GLU A 25 -2.18 26.34 -2.51
CA GLU A 25 -1.31 27.48 -2.70
C GLU A 25 0.11 27.14 -2.28
N SER A 26 1.07 27.68 -3.02
CA SER A 26 2.49 27.56 -2.71
C SER A 26 3.18 28.89 -2.91
N ALA A 27 3.98 29.28 -1.93
CA ALA A 27 4.75 30.53 -1.98
C ALA A 27 6.23 30.27 -1.67
N THR A 28 7.10 30.86 -2.49
CA THR A 28 8.54 30.85 -2.22
C THR A 28 8.93 32.17 -1.57
N ILE A 29 9.50 32.09 -0.37
CA ILE A 29 9.96 33.23 0.42
C ILE A 29 11.43 32.99 0.78
N ASN A 30 12.35 33.65 0.09
CA ASN A 30 13.80 33.38 0.18
C ASN A 30 14.08 31.90 -0.08
N ASN A 31 14.67 31.22 0.90
CA ASN A 31 15.03 29.80 0.83
C ASN A 31 13.87 28.85 1.27
N PHE A 32 12.73 29.39 1.61
CA PHE A 32 11.57 28.60 2.04
C PHE A 32 10.54 28.47 0.95
N VAL A 33 10.02 27.26 0.76
CA VAL A 33 8.80 27.01 -0.02
C VAL A 33 7.74 26.54 0.97
N VAL A 34 6.68 27.32 1.11
CA VAL A 34 5.55 27.02 2.01
C VAL A 34 4.37 26.63 1.14
N SER A 35 3.76 25.50 1.41
CA SER A 35 2.55 25.04 0.73
C SER A 35 1.44 24.75 1.75
N PHE A 36 0.21 25.07 1.38
CA PHE A 36 -0.98 24.70 2.14
C PHE A 36 -2.17 24.52 1.21
N GLY A 37 -3.08 23.66 1.63
CA GLY A 37 -4.29 23.41 0.86
C GLY A 37 -5.34 22.68 1.67
N ALA A 38 -6.51 22.54 1.08
CA ALA A 38 -7.57 21.71 1.65
C ALA A 38 -8.47 21.15 0.55
N ARG A 39 -8.99 19.94 0.79
CA ARG A 39 -10.02 19.29 0.00
C ARG A 39 -11.29 19.18 0.82
N PHE A 40 -12.40 19.56 0.22
CA PHE A 40 -13.75 19.42 0.74
C PHE A 40 -14.49 18.44 -0.16
N GLU A 41 -15.18 17.48 0.45
CA GLU A 41 -15.95 16.52 -0.30
C GLU A 41 -17.26 16.21 0.43
N ALA A 42 -18.38 16.28 -0.30
CA ALA A 42 -19.68 15.83 0.14
C ALA A 42 -20.13 14.69 -0.77
N VAL A 43 -20.49 13.55 -0.18
CA VAL A 43 -20.89 12.34 -0.93
C VAL A 43 -22.24 11.88 -0.44
N ASP A 44 -23.19 11.84 -1.39
CA ASP A 44 -24.51 11.21 -1.21
C ASP A 44 -24.40 9.77 -1.69
N MET A 45 -24.70 8.81 -0.83
CA MET A 45 -24.67 7.38 -1.12
C MET A 45 -26.06 6.79 -1.00
N ASN A 46 -26.52 6.11 -2.05
CA ASN A 46 -27.78 5.38 -2.05
C ASN A 46 -27.50 3.90 -2.31
N TYR A 47 -28.02 3.06 -1.47
CA TYR A 47 -28.00 1.61 -1.62
C TYR A 47 -29.40 1.05 -1.63
N ARG A 48 -29.64 0.10 -2.53
CA ARG A 48 -30.89 -0.66 -2.60
C ARG A 48 -30.63 -2.09 -2.94
N ASN A 49 -31.27 -3.01 -2.22
CA ASN A 49 -31.23 -4.44 -2.51
C ASN A 49 -32.66 -4.94 -2.78
N GLY A 50 -32.91 -5.40 -4.01
CA GLY A 50 -34.23 -5.89 -4.47
C GLY A 50 -34.44 -7.40 -4.34
N ALA A 51 -33.46 -8.17 -3.87
CA ALA A 51 -33.46 -9.64 -3.91
C ALA A 51 -34.41 -10.34 -2.89
N GLY A 52 -35.43 -9.69 -2.38
CA GLY A 52 -36.54 -10.35 -1.72
C GLY A 52 -36.37 -10.72 -0.23
N LEU A 53 -35.32 -10.29 0.43
CA LEU A 53 -35.06 -10.48 1.86
C LEU A 53 -35.28 -9.21 2.70
N GLY A 54 -36.13 -8.33 2.26
CA GLY A 54 -36.34 -7.00 2.77
C GLY A 54 -35.91 -5.95 1.76
N ASN A 55 -36.69 -4.91 1.55
CA ASN A 55 -36.26 -3.76 0.75
C ASN A 55 -35.28 -2.95 1.58
N ASP A 56 -34.04 -3.43 1.65
CA ASP A 56 -32.98 -2.71 2.34
C ASP A 56 -32.59 -1.50 1.49
N GLN A 57 -32.98 -0.36 1.97
CA GLN A 57 -32.61 0.93 1.42
C GLN A 57 -31.80 1.66 2.49
N LEU A 58 -30.61 2.11 2.10
CA LEU A 58 -29.77 2.96 2.93
C LEU A 58 -29.39 4.21 2.12
N ASP A 59 -29.69 5.36 2.68
CA ASP A 59 -29.33 6.65 2.14
C ASP A 59 -28.39 7.33 3.16
N GLU A 60 -27.18 7.64 2.76
CA GLU A 60 -26.16 8.27 3.59
C GLU A 60 -25.61 9.50 2.94
N GLU A 61 -25.37 10.53 3.73
CA GLU A 61 -24.63 11.72 3.34
C GLU A 61 -23.38 11.85 4.21
N THR A 62 -22.23 11.98 3.57
CA THR A 62 -20.95 12.12 4.26
C THR A 62 -20.23 13.37 3.79
N PHE A 63 -19.78 14.17 4.76
CA PHE A 63 -18.94 15.34 4.51
C PHE A 63 -17.52 15.09 5.01
N MET A 64 -16.53 15.48 4.20
CA MET A 64 -15.13 15.32 4.49
C MET A 64 -14.35 16.59 4.30
N PHE A 65 -13.41 16.86 5.21
CA PHE A 65 -12.49 17.96 5.17
C PHE A 65 -11.07 17.48 5.42
N ALA A 66 -10.21 17.65 4.43
CA ALA A 66 -8.84 17.21 4.44
C ALA A 66 -7.87 18.38 4.20
N PRO A 67 -7.46 19.10 5.25
CA PRO A 67 -6.42 20.11 5.17
C PRO A 67 -5.04 19.47 5.15
N GLY A 68 -4.08 20.18 4.58
CA GLY A 68 -2.67 19.81 4.58
C GLY A 68 -1.76 21.01 4.35
N GLY A 69 -0.50 20.85 4.70
CA GLY A 69 0.52 21.84 4.41
C GLY A 69 1.92 21.29 4.64
N GLY A 70 2.88 21.96 4.02
CA GLY A 70 4.28 21.57 4.08
C GLY A 70 5.21 22.78 3.98
N LEU A 71 6.45 22.52 4.37
CA LEU A 71 7.54 23.45 4.33
C LEU A 71 8.76 22.76 3.74
N VAL A 72 9.41 23.41 2.77
CA VAL A 72 10.74 23.04 2.30
C VAL A 72 11.68 24.20 2.58
N TYR A 73 12.84 23.90 3.15
CA TYR A 73 13.94 24.81 3.33
C TYR A 73 15.12 24.41 2.44
N ASN A 74 15.42 25.22 1.43
CA ASN A 74 16.59 25.07 0.57
C ASN A 74 17.80 25.71 1.28
N HIS A 75 18.65 24.91 1.90
CA HIS A 75 19.83 25.42 2.60
C HIS A 75 20.84 25.98 1.58
N ASP A 76 21.09 25.22 0.53
CA ASP A 76 21.90 25.56 -0.63
C ASP A 76 21.41 24.80 -1.87
N ASP A 77 22.19 24.74 -2.93
CA ASP A 77 21.83 24.09 -4.20
C ASP A 77 21.72 22.55 -4.06
N ASN A 78 22.31 21.98 -3.00
CA ASN A 78 22.39 20.53 -2.81
C ASN A 78 21.47 20.05 -1.67
N TRP A 79 21.32 20.82 -0.59
CA TRP A 79 20.63 20.41 0.62
C TRP A 79 19.25 21.01 0.78
N GLN A 80 18.26 20.14 0.99
CA GLN A 80 16.89 20.50 1.31
C GLN A 80 16.43 19.82 2.60
N TRP A 81 15.74 20.57 3.46
CA TRP A 81 15.00 20.05 4.60
C TRP A 81 13.53 20.22 4.32
N PHE A 82 12.72 19.21 4.63
CA PHE A 82 11.30 19.30 4.39
C PHE A 82 10.50 18.68 5.52
N GLY A 83 9.25 19.09 5.63
CA GLY A 83 8.30 18.50 6.55
C GLY A 83 6.88 18.91 6.18
N GLY A 84 5.93 18.09 6.57
CA GLY A 84 4.54 18.32 6.25
C GLY A 84 3.60 17.55 7.16
N ALA A 85 2.34 17.97 7.13
CA ALA A 85 1.25 17.24 7.76
C ALA A 85 -0.01 17.39 6.92
N TYR A 86 -0.76 16.29 6.77
CA TYR A 86 -2.02 16.30 6.04
C TYR A 86 -3.02 15.32 6.62
N LYS A 87 -4.30 15.65 6.47
CA LYS A 87 -5.41 14.78 6.83
C LYS A 87 -5.89 14.04 5.59
N GLY A 88 -6.03 12.72 5.73
CA GLY A 88 -6.64 11.84 4.74
C GLY A 88 -7.98 11.30 5.23
N PHE A 89 -8.75 10.74 4.33
CA PHE A 89 -9.98 10.02 4.63
C PHE A 89 -10.25 8.92 3.60
N ASN A 90 -11.04 7.92 4.02
CA ASN A 90 -11.61 6.91 3.16
C ASN A 90 -13.05 6.63 3.62
N ILE A 91 -13.95 6.29 2.69
CA ILE A 91 -15.34 5.95 2.98
C ILE A 91 -15.63 4.52 2.56
N ALA A 92 -16.52 3.86 3.30
CA ALA A 92 -17.04 2.57 2.90
C ALA A 92 -17.89 2.67 1.62
N SER A 93 -18.07 1.55 0.94
CA SER A 93 -19.00 1.48 -0.20
C SER A 93 -20.43 1.71 0.26
N PRO A 94 -21.32 2.22 -0.61
CA PRO A 94 -22.74 2.37 -0.28
C PRO A 94 -23.37 1.07 0.23
N GLY A 95 -24.19 1.15 1.25
CA GLY A 95 -24.86 -0.02 1.84
C GLY A 95 -23.96 -0.87 2.75
N THR A 96 -22.79 -0.38 3.07
CA THR A 96 -21.87 -1.04 4.00
C THR A 96 -22.33 -0.81 5.44
N VAL A 97 -22.89 -1.83 6.06
CA VAL A 97 -23.39 -1.79 7.44
C VAL A 97 -22.72 -2.85 8.30
N ARG A 98 -22.63 -2.58 9.59
CA ARG A 98 -22.20 -3.54 10.62
C ARG A 98 -23.27 -4.60 10.86
N ASP A 99 -22.96 -5.62 11.65
CA ASP A 99 -23.90 -6.68 12.03
C ASP A 99 -25.16 -6.17 12.75
N ASP A 100 -25.07 -5.03 13.43
CA ASP A 100 -26.20 -4.38 14.10
C ASP A 100 -27.05 -3.48 13.17
N GLY A 101 -26.69 -3.42 11.87
CA GLY A 101 -27.36 -2.60 10.86
C GLY A 101 -26.94 -1.13 10.87
N THR A 102 -25.99 -0.72 11.70
CA THR A 102 -25.45 0.64 11.68
C THR A 102 -24.43 0.84 10.54
N PRO A 103 -24.37 2.02 9.90
CA PRO A 103 -23.37 2.30 8.89
C PRO A 103 -21.94 2.20 9.44
N VAL A 104 -21.01 1.75 8.60
CA VAL A 104 -19.58 1.78 8.90
C VAL A 104 -19.10 3.23 8.82
N GLU A 105 -18.40 3.69 9.85
CA GLU A 105 -17.87 5.05 9.90
C GLU A 105 -16.76 5.25 8.89
N LYS A 106 -16.59 6.50 8.44
CA LYS A 106 -15.46 6.87 7.56
C LYS A 106 -14.15 6.73 8.31
N GLU A 107 -13.19 6.13 7.66
CA GLU A 107 -11.79 6.12 8.11
C GLU A 107 -11.17 7.51 7.91
N THR A 108 -10.38 7.95 8.87
CA THR A 108 -9.60 9.19 8.76
C THR A 108 -8.15 8.95 9.16
N SER A 109 -7.25 9.75 8.60
CA SER A 109 -5.82 9.68 8.96
C SER A 109 -5.23 11.07 9.12
N VAL A 110 -4.21 11.17 9.96
CA VAL A 110 -3.31 12.31 10.03
C VAL A 110 -1.89 11.81 9.83
N ALA A 111 -1.32 12.15 8.68
CA ALA A 111 0.06 11.84 8.35
C ALA A 111 0.95 13.04 8.59
N LYS A 112 2.16 12.78 9.07
CA LYS A 112 3.23 13.74 9.32
C LYS A 112 4.53 13.17 8.81
N GLU A 113 5.35 14.01 8.21
CA GLU A 113 6.68 13.64 7.75
C GLU A 113 7.69 14.75 8.01
N ILE A 114 8.93 14.36 8.17
CA ILE A 114 10.08 15.26 8.20
C ILE A 114 11.26 14.56 7.55
N GLY A 115 12.03 15.28 6.75
CA GLY A 115 13.14 14.67 6.06
C GLY A 115 14.20 15.65 5.61
N VAL A 116 15.27 15.07 5.08
CA VAL A 116 16.37 15.79 4.46
C VAL A 116 16.69 15.14 3.13
N ARG A 117 17.00 15.95 2.14
CA ARG A 117 17.44 15.52 0.81
C ARG A 117 18.76 16.18 0.46
N TYR A 118 19.69 15.35 -0.02
CA TYR A 118 20.89 15.79 -0.69
C TYR A 118 20.79 15.41 -2.16
N THR A 119 21.12 16.35 -3.04
CA THR A 119 21.14 16.11 -4.49
C THR A 119 22.32 16.85 -5.08
N ASP A 120 23.16 16.14 -5.83
CA ASP A 120 24.15 16.73 -6.74
C ASP A 120 24.06 16.07 -8.12
N GLU A 121 25.05 16.28 -8.98
CA GLU A 121 25.05 15.74 -10.35
C GLU A 121 24.99 14.20 -10.39
N ASN A 122 25.53 13.52 -9.37
CA ASN A 122 25.75 12.07 -9.37
C ASN A 122 25.03 11.34 -8.24
N LEU A 123 24.56 12.06 -7.21
CA LEU A 123 24.03 11.46 -5.99
C LEU A 123 22.73 12.13 -5.56
N LEU A 124 21.72 11.31 -5.35
CA LEU A 124 20.50 11.68 -4.63
C LEU A 124 20.40 10.80 -3.38
N VAL A 125 20.24 11.44 -2.22
CA VAL A 125 19.93 10.76 -0.97
C VAL A 125 18.75 11.47 -0.33
N THR A 126 17.72 10.73 0.03
CA THR A 126 16.58 11.25 0.81
C THR A 126 16.40 10.39 2.05
N PHE A 127 16.34 11.01 3.21
CA PHE A 127 16.03 10.38 4.47
C PHE A 127 14.77 11.02 5.05
N THR A 128 13.75 10.20 5.37
CA THR A 128 12.45 10.67 5.86
C THR A 128 12.04 9.89 7.09
N GLY A 129 11.59 10.60 8.12
CA GLY A 129 10.84 10.04 9.24
C GLY A 129 9.35 10.34 9.05
N PHE A 130 8.49 9.35 9.28
CA PHE A 130 7.04 9.50 9.12
C PHE A 130 6.27 8.98 10.33
N HIS A 131 5.07 9.51 10.50
CA HIS A 131 4.10 9.07 11.49
C HIS A 131 2.69 9.30 10.95
N THR A 132 1.89 8.24 10.90
CA THR A 132 0.48 8.32 10.49
C THR A 132 -0.39 7.68 11.57
N HIS A 133 -1.42 8.39 11.98
CA HIS A 133 -2.46 7.87 12.87
C HIS A 133 -3.75 7.71 12.07
N PHE A 134 -4.20 6.47 11.92
CA PHE A 134 -5.47 6.09 11.33
C PHE A 134 -6.51 5.92 12.43
N LYS A 135 -7.71 6.46 12.21
CA LYS A 135 -8.88 6.27 13.06
C LYS A 135 -9.98 5.59 12.28
N ASP A 136 -10.69 4.71 12.97
CA ASP A 136 -11.85 4.01 12.44
C ASP A 136 -11.51 3.22 11.16
N LEU A 137 -10.36 2.52 11.15
CA LEU A 137 -9.88 1.76 10.00
C LEU A 137 -10.95 0.80 9.52
N ILE A 138 -11.33 0.90 8.24
CA ILE A 138 -12.35 0.06 7.63
C ILE A 138 -11.73 -1.28 7.26
N VAL A 139 -12.27 -2.36 7.80
CA VAL A 139 -11.86 -3.73 7.50
C VAL A 139 -13.04 -4.54 6.99
N ILE A 140 -12.77 -5.42 6.05
CA ILE A 140 -13.77 -6.36 5.53
C ILE A 140 -13.54 -7.70 6.23
N ASN A 141 -14.57 -8.18 6.90
CA ASN A 141 -14.59 -9.52 7.47
C ASN A 141 -14.91 -10.52 6.35
N ASN A 142 -13.91 -11.22 5.83
CA ASN A 142 -14.05 -12.21 4.76
C ASN A 142 -14.50 -13.59 5.28
N SER A 143 -15.45 -13.65 6.22
CA SER A 143 -16.06 -14.92 6.57
C SER A 143 -16.97 -15.40 5.44
N ASN A 144 -17.03 -16.71 5.22
CA ASN A 144 -17.73 -17.31 4.08
C ASN A 144 -19.25 -17.11 4.07
N SER A 145 -19.85 -16.57 5.12
CA SER A 145 -21.29 -16.37 5.24
C SER A 145 -21.70 -14.92 5.44
N ASP A 146 -20.87 -14.11 6.07
CA ASP A 146 -21.21 -12.74 6.43
C ASP A 146 -19.96 -11.85 6.27
N SER A 147 -19.75 -11.37 5.05
CA SER A 147 -18.66 -10.40 4.75
C SER A 147 -19.09 -9.01 5.23
N THR A 148 -19.36 -8.88 6.55
CA THR A 148 -19.73 -7.60 7.12
C THR A 148 -18.47 -6.76 7.35
N PRO A 149 -18.41 -5.57 6.78
CA PRO A 149 -17.38 -4.60 7.10
C PRO A 149 -17.58 -4.02 8.49
N ASP A 150 -16.48 -3.67 9.13
CA ASP A 150 -16.48 -3.00 10.42
C ASP A 150 -15.32 -2.01 10.51
N ASN A 151 -15.32 -1.17 11.53
CA ASN A 151 -14.17 -0.34 11.87
C ASN A 151 -13.30 -1.10 12.87
N ALA A 152 -12.07 -1.43 12.46
CA ALA A 152 -11.13 -2.21 13.29
C ALA A 152 -10.52 -1.43 14.47
N GLY A 153 -10.90 -0.15 14.63
CA GLY A 153 -10.30 0.75 15.59
C GLY A 153 -9.19 1.60 14.98
N ASN A 154 -8.24 2.00 15.80
CA ASN A 154 -7.17 2.90 15.37
C ASN A 154 -5.88 2.13 15.06
N VAL A 155 -5.05 2.72 14.21
CA VAL A 155 -3.73 2.19 13.86
C VAL A 155 -2.71 3.34 13.88
N ILE A 156 -1.56 3.12 14.49
CA ILE A 156 -0.41 4.02 14.38
C ILE A 156 0.64 3.34 13.52
N THR A 157 1.06 4.04 12.46
CA THR A 157 2.18 3.64 11.63
C THR A 157 3.27 4.71 11.72
N LYS A 158 4.49 4.30 12.03
CA LYS A 158 5.65 5.19 12.11
C LYS A 158 6.88 4.48 11.58
N GLY A 159 7.83 5.25 11.07
CA GLY A 159 9.03 4.64 10.52
C GLY A 159 10.01 5.63 9.94
N LEU A 160 10.98 5.04 9.25
CA LEU A 160 12.07 5.73 8.59
C LEU A 160 12.20 5.20 7.16
N GLU A 161 12.51 6.09 6.23
CA GLU A 161 12.78 5.75 4.83
C GLU A 161 14.13 6.31 4.41
N LEU A 162 14.88 5.52 3.67
CA LEU A 162 16.10 5.92 2.98
C LEU A 162 15.95 5.59 1.50
N LEU A 163 16.08 6.60 0.66
CA LEU A 163 16.17 6.46 -0.80
C LEU A 163 17.53 6.97 -1.26
N THR A 164 18.24 6.17 -2.05
CA THR A 164 19.49 6.62 -2.70
C THR A 164 19.49 6.28 -4.17
N ARG A 165 20.07 7.16 -4.97
CA ARG A 165 20.47 6.91 -6.35
C ARG A 165 21.85 7.49 -6.56
N TYR A 166 22.75 6.68 -7.06
CA TYR A 166 24.12 7.07 -7.32
C TYR A 166 24.54 6.69 -8.74
N GLU A 167 24.98 7.67 -9.50
CA GLU A 167 25.46 7.56 -10.88
C GLU A 167 26.96 7.86 -10.94
N PRO A 168 27.82 6.88 -10.57
CA PRO A 168 29.26 7.11 -10.46
C PRO A 168 29.89 7.46 -11.79
N THR A 169 30.66 8.53 -11.82
CA THR A 169 31.48 8.90 -12.97
C THR A 169 32.86 8.26 -12.87
N GLY A 170 33.35 7.69 -13.99
CA GLY A 170 34.71 7.13 -14.08
C GLY A 170 34.97 5.80 -13.34
N ILE A 171 33.96 5.19 -12.71
CA ILE A 171 34.08 3.84 -12.11
C ILE A 171 34.06 2.78 -13.21
N VAL A 172 33.16 2.95 -14.20
CA VAL A 172 33.13 2.09 -15.40
C VAL A 172 33.85 2.80 -16.54
N PRO A 173 34.67 2.07 -17.31
CA PRO A 173 35.46 2.68 -18.40
C PRO A 173 34.58 3.20 -19.54
N VAL A 174 33.39 2.63 -19.71
CA VAL A 174 32.42 2.96 -20.76
C VAL A 174 31.00 2.74 -20.23
N GLY A 175 30.02 3.46 -20.81
CA GLY A 175 28.63 3.32 -20.44
C GLY A 175 28.25 4.04 -19.15
N ASP A 176 26.98 3.94 -18.78
CA ASP A 176 26.37 4.60 -17.63
C ASP A 176 25.91 3.57 -16.61
N LEU A 177 26.39 3.71 -15.39
CA LEU A 177 25.98 2.88 -14.25
C LEU A 177 25.12 3.71 -13.30
N SER A 178 23.98 3.18 -12.91
CA SER A 178 23.12 3.74 -11.86
C SER A 178 22.92 2.71 -10.77
N LEU A 179 23.22 3.05 -9.54
CA LEU A 179 22.99 2.24 -8.35
C LEU A 179 21.82 2.84 -7.57
N PHE A 180 20.95 1.99 -7.02
CA PHE A 180 19.84 2.47 -6.21
C PHE A 180 19.63 1.63 -4.96
N THR A 181 19.14 2.27 -3.91
CA THR A 181 18.70 1.64 -2.68
C THR A 181 17.42 2.32 -2.20
N ALA A 182 16.44 1.52 -1.81
CA ALA A 182 15.28 1.96 -1.07
C ALA A 182 15.12 1.07 0.17
N TYR A 183 15.15 1.68 1.34
CA TYR A 183 14.96 0.98 2.61
C TYR A 183 13.86 1.66 3.40
N THR A 184 12.96 0.85 3.96
CA THR A 184 11.90 1.33 4.86
C THR A 184 11.90 0.48 6.13
N PHE A 185 11.98 1.16 7.27
CA PHE A 185 11.61 0.60 8.56
C PHE A 185 10.20 1.09 8.90
N THR A 186 9.29 0.16 9.20
CA THR A 186 7.89 0.46 9.52
C THR A 186 7.51 -0.25 10.81
N ASN A 187 7.03 0.51 11.78
CA ASN A 187 6.35 -0.05 12.94
C ASN A 187 4.88 0.35 12.86
N ALA A 188 4.00 -0.61 12.64
CA ALA A 188 2.57 -0.42 12.48
C ALA A 188 1.81 -1.24 13.50
N ASN A 189 1.10 -0.58 14.42
CA ASN A 189 0.44 -1.23 15.56
C ASN A 189 -1.00 -0.77 15.70
N LEU A 190 -1.83 -1.64 16.24
CA LEU A 190 -3.15 -1.28 16.73
C LEU A 190 -3.02 -0.30 17.91
N ASP A 191 -3.81 0.76 17.92
CA ASP A 191 -3.92 1.77 18.97
C ASP A 191 -5.28 1.64 19.66
N GLY A 192 -5.29 0.94 20.76
CA GLY A 192 -6.50 0.50 21.46
C GLY A 192 -6.92 -0.94 21.08
N ALA A 193 -7.93 -1.46 21.76
CA ALA A 193 -8.50 -2.76 21.44
C ALA A 193 -9.14 -2.70 20.05
N ALA A 194 -8.77 -3.63 19.16
CA ALA A 194 -9.51 -3.81 17.93
C ALA A 194 -10.95 -4.18 18.28
N SER A 195 -11.92 -3.38 17.87
CA SER A 195 -13.35 -3.71 17.99
C SER A 195 -13.72 -4.86 17.04
N ALA A 196 -12.80 -5.24 16.20
CA ALA A 196 -12.99 -6.26 15.21
C ALA A 196 -13.10 -7.63 15.87
N THR A 197 -14.30 -7.99 16.07
CA THR A 197 -14.87 -9.32 15.91
C THR A 197 -13.99 -10.50 16.35
N ASP A 198 -14.50 -11.30 17.23
CA ASP A 198 -14.05 -12.68 17.51
C ASP A 198 -14.13 -13.59 16.25
N SER A 199 -14.39 -13.02 15.08
CA SER A 199 -14.45 -13.76 13.83
C SER A 199 -13.06 -14.23 13.39
N LYS A 200 -12.88 -15.54 13.37
CA LYS A 200 -11.67 -16.22 12.88
C LYS A 200 -11.28 -15.86 11.42
N ALA A 201 -12.14 -15.15 10.73
CA ALA A 201 -11.94 -14.75 9.32
C ALA A 201 -11.39 -13.34 9.16
N SER A 202 -11.46 -12.51 10.20
CA SER A 202 -10.91 -11.14 10.17
C SER A 202 -9.39 -11.15 10.23
N LEU A 203 -8.75 -10.27 9.48
CA LEU A 203 -7.32 -10.00 9.58
C LEU A 203 -6.93 -9.56 11.01
N PHE A 204 -7.80 -8.80 11.65
CA PHE A 204 -7.59 -8.24 12.99
C PHE A 204 -8.13 -9.13 14.12
N ALA A 205 -8.58 -10.36 13.79
CA ALA A 205 -9.06 -11.31 14.78
C ALA A 205 -8.06 -11.48 15.92
N GLY A 206 -8.53 -11.35 17.17
CA GLY A 206 -7.73 -11.50 18.39
C GLY A 206 -6.68 -10.41 18.61
N GLY A 207 -6.66 -9.36 17.79
CA GLY A 207 -5.76 -8.22 17.97
C GLY A 207 -6.02 -7.48 19.29
N ARG A 208 -4.97 -6.94 19.86
CA ARG A 208 -4.96 -6.18 21.11
C ARG A 208 -4.25 -4.85 20.89
N ASP A 209 -4.36 -3.98 21.87
CA ASP A 209 -3.53 -2.77 21.89
C ASP A 209 -2.04 -3.13 21.76
N GLY A 210 -1.38 -2.50 20.78
CA GLY A 210 0.02 -2.76 20.46
C GLY A 210 0.29 -3.95 19.52
N SER A 211 -0.72 -4.77 19.16
CA SER A 211 -0.54 -5.83 18.16
C SER A 211 -0.12 -5.28 16.81
N ASN A 212 0.77 -5.99 16.11
CA ASN A 212 1.20 -5.60 14.76
C ASN A 212 0.05 -5.66 13.75
N VAL A 213 0.05 -4.72 12.83
CA VAL A 213 -0.87 -4.75 11.69
C VAL A 213 -0.47 -5.91 10.78
N PRO A 214 -1.40 -6.83 10.45
CA PRO A 214 -1.11 -7.97 9.59
C PRO A 214 -0.52 -7.55 8.23
N TYR A 215 0.41 -8.36 7.71
CA TYR A 215 1.09 -8.17 6.42
C TYR A 215 1.99 -6.92 6.32
N VAL A 216 2.28 -6.26 7.42
CA VAL A 216 3.23 -5.16 7.47
C VAL A 216 4.56 -5.68 8.05
N PRO A 217 5.57 -5.97 7.22
CA PRO A 217 6.90 -6.32 7.72
C PRO A 217 7.60 -5.07 8.26
N ASP A 218 8.38 -5.24 9.32
CA ASP A 218 9.15 -4.13 9.92
C ASP A 218 10.22 -3.59 8.97
N HIS A 219 10.83 -4.44 8.17
CA HIS A 219 11.92 -4.06 7.28
C HIS A 219 11.63 -4.44 5.84
N ARG A 220 11.78 -3.46 4.93
CA ARG A 220 11.83 -3.68 3.48
C ARG A 220 13.08 -3.04 2.91
N LEU A 221 13.79 -3.78 2.08
CA LEU A 221 14.98 -3.30 1.39
C LEU A 221 14.88 -3.65 -0.09
N SER A 222 15.15 -2.68 -0.94
CA SER A 222 15.37 -2.89 -2.37
C SER A 222 16.71 -2.30 -2.74
N VAL A 223 17.56 -3.09 -3.38
CA VAL A 223 18.86 -2.65 -3.89
C VAL A 223 19.02 -3.13 -5.32
N GLY A 224 19.68 -2.36 -6.14
CA GLY A 224 19.92 -2.78 -7.50
C GLY A 224 20.82 -1.84 -8.28
N PHE A 225 21.00 -2.20 -9.52
CA PHE A 225 21.71 -1.38 -10.49
C PHE A 225 21.11 -1.48 -11.88
N ASP A 226 21.30 -0.43 -12.65
CA ASP A 226 21.08 -0.36 -14.09
C ASP A 226 22.39 0.04 -14.77
N TYR A 227 22.74 -0.66 -15.82
CA TYR A 227 23.92 -0.38 -16.63
C TYR A 227 23.56 -0.28 -18.11
N ASN A 228 23.93 0.81 -18.75
CA ASN A 228 23.67 1.05 -20.16
C ASN A 228 24.99 1.26 -20.90
N TYR A 229 25.19 0.51 -21.97
CA TYR A 229 26.36 0.67 -22.85
C TYR A 229 25.95 0.50 -24.31
N SER A 230 26.07 1.56 -25.09
CA SER A 230 25.69 1.58 -26.50
C SER A 230 24.22 1.13 -26.68
N LYS A 231 24.00 0.00 -27.32
CA LYS A 231 22.67 -0.60 -27.53
C LYS A 231 22.25 -1.61 -26.44
N PHE A 232 23.12 -1.88 -25.48
CA PHE A 232 22.86 -2.85 -24.43
C PHE A 232 22.39 -2.16 -23.16
N SER A 233 21.43 -2.78 -22.47
CA SER A 233 21.01 -2.42 -21.12
C SER A 233 20.96 -3.66 -20.25
N PHE A 234 21.46 -3.56 -19.04
CA PHE A 234 21.42 -4.62 -18.02
C PHE A 234 20.92 -4.05 -16.71
N GLY A 235 20.22 -4.84 -15.96
CA GLY A 235 19.84 -4.44 -14.61
C GLY A 235 19.55 -5.64 -13.74
N MET A 236 19.79 -5.44 -12.46
CA MET A 236 19.47 -6.42 -11.42
C MET A 236 18.91 -5.68 -10.23
N ASN A 237 17.91 -6.25 -9.61
CA ASN A 237 17.43 -5.80 -8.31
C ASN A 237 17.19 -6.97 -7.37
N MET A 238 17.44 -6.72 -6.10
CA MET A 238 17.06 -7.62 -5.01
C MET A 238 16.12 -6.87 -4.08
N THR A 239 15.06 -7.55 -3.67
CA THR A 239 14.12 -7.06 -2.67
C THR A 239 14.10 -8.01 -1.50
N TYR A 240 14.20 -7.47 -0.29
CA TYR A 240 14.07 -8.20 0.97
C TYR A 240 12.89 -7.65 1.75
N GLN A 241 12.15 -8.50 2.42
CA GLN A 241 11.26 -8.12 3.50
C GLN A 241 11.45 -9.05 4.71
N SER A 242 11.31 -8.46 5.90
CA SER A 242 11.27 -9.23 7.14
C SER A 242 9.99 -10.03 7.25
N GLU A 243 9.91 -10.86 8.26
CA GLU A 243 8.70 -11.60 8.60
C GLU A 243 7.51 -10.67 8.89
N SER A 244 6.32 -11.22 8.74
CA SER A 244 5.06 -10.60 9.11
C SER A 244 4.06 -11.68 9.52
N TYR A 245 2.88 -11.28 9.99
CA TYR A 245 1.85 -12.23 10.43
C TYR A 245 0.60 -12.13 9.56
N GLY A 246 -0.08 -13.26 9.38
CA GLY A 246 -1.34 -13.32 8.64
C GLY A 246 -2.51 -12.69 9.38
N THR A 247 -2.42 -12.59 10.73
CA THR A 247 -3.47 -12.03 11.60
C THR A 247 -2.84 -11.25 12.76
N ALA A 248 -3.61 -10.36 13.37
CA ALA A 248 -3.19 -9.56 14.53
C ALA A 248 -3.00 -10.36 15.84
N THR A 249 -3.31 -11.65 15.84
CA THR A 249 -2.94 -12.56 16.96
C THR A 249 -1.46 -12.91 17.00
N GLU A 250 -0.73 -12.65 15.89
CA GLU A 250 0.72 -12.89 15.82
C GLU A 250 1.13 -14.31 16.19
N THR A 251 0.33 -15.31 15.80
CA THR A 251 0.65 -16.71 16.06
C THR A 251 1.76 -17.19 15.13
N GLU A 252 2.72 -17.96 15.66
CA GLU A 252 3.77 -18.58 14.85
C GLU A 252 3.21 -19.66 13.92
N THR A 253 2.19 -20.34 14.38
CA THR A 253 1.55 -21.47 13.69
C THR A 253 0.18 -21.08 13.13
N GLU A 254 -0.36 -21.93 12.27
CA GLU A 254 -1.67 -21.76 11.61
C GLU A 254 -2.82 -22.09 12.57
N GLU A 255 -2.88 -21.35 13.68
CA GLU A 255 -3.87 -21.55 14.74
C GLU A 255 -4.53 -20.23 15.18
N PHE A 256 -5.80 -20.31 15.55
CA PHE A 256 -6.54 -19.25 16.20
C PHE A 256 -7.33 -19.83 17.38
N GLY A 257 -7.05 -19.35 18.59
CA GLY A 257 -7.72 -19.82 19.79
C GLY A 257 -7.59 -21.34 20.02
N GLY A 258 -6.42 -21.92 19.70
CA GLY A 258 -6.14 -23.35 19.84
C GLY A 258 -6.80 -24.25 18.79
N SER A 259 -7.34 -23.69 17.73
CA SER A 259 -7.93 -24.44 16.61
C SER A 259 -7.20 -24.13 15.31
N PRO A 260 -7.02 -25.09 14.39
CA PRO A 260 -6.39 -24.86 13.10
C PRO A 260 -7.07 -23.74 12.32
N ASN A 261 -6.28 -22.78 11.83
CA ASN A 261 -6.72 -21.67 11.00
C ASN A 261 -5.62 -21.28 10.01
N ALA A 262 -5.73 -21.72 8.77
CA ALA A 262 -4.73 -21.50 7.73
C ALA A 262 -4.51 -20.02 7.34
N ARG A 263 -5.38 -19.10 7.80
CA ARG A 263 -5.21 -17.65 7.63
C ARG A 263 -4.24 -17.05 8.64
N ALA A 264 -4.14 -17.67 9.83
CA ALA A 264 -3.19 -17.29 10.87
C ALA A 264 -1.79 -17.82 10.56
N GLY A 265 -0.82 -17.43 11.34
CA GLY A 265 0.55 -17.88 11.24
C GLY A 265 1.50 -16.86 10.64
N ARG A 266 2.77 -17.09 10.90
CA ARG A 266 3.87 -16.27 10.40
C ARG A 266 4.04 -16.43 8.89
N ILE A 267 4.45 -15.37 8.25
CA ILE A 267 4.99 -15.31 6.90
C ILE A 267 6.47 -15.01 7.06
N ASP A 268 7.31 -15.99 6.75
CA ASP A 268 8.75 -15.86 6.93
C ASP A 268 9.35 -14.75 6.07
N SER A 269 10.48 -14.20 6.52
CA SER A 269 11.27 -13.26 5.74
C SER A 269 11.77 -13.91 4.45
N TYR A 270 11.85 -13.12 3.39
CA TYR A 270 12.38 -13.60 2.11
C TYR A 270 13.12 -12.51 1.33
N ALA A 271 13.99 -12.94 0.41
CA ALA A 271 14.68 -12.09 -0.54
C ALA A 271 14.50 -12.62 -1.96
N LEU A 272 14.08 -11.75 -2.88
CA LEU A 272 13.85 -12.08 -4.28
C LEU A 272 14.81 -11.30 -5.16
N GLY A 273 15.45 -12.00 -6.11
CA GLY A 273 16.31 -11.39 -7.10
C GLY A 273 15.68 -11.40 -8.48
N ASN A 274 15.77 -10.28 -9.19
CA ASN A 274 15.33 -10.16 -10.57
C ASN A 274 16.46 -9.61 -11.43
N PHE A 275 16.52 -10.07 -12.66
CA PHE A 275 17.53 -9.66 -13.63
C PHE A 275 16.89 -9.34 -14.97
N TYR A 276 17.43 -8.38 -15.70
CA TYR A 276 17.07 -8.17 -17.08
C TYR A 276 18.28 -7.79 -17.96
N ALA A 277 18.15 -8.10 -19.25
CA ALA A 277 19.07 -7.64 -20.29
C ALA A 277 18.24 -7.14 -21.50
N GLY A 278 18.62 -6.04 -22.08
CA GLY A 278 17.96 -5.43 -23.22
C GLY A 278 18.95 -5.13 -24.34
N TYR A 279 18.44 -5.17 -25.57
CA TYR A 279 19.20 -4.79 -26.77
C TYR A 279 18.34 -3.97 -27.72
N GLU A 280 18.85 -2.84 -28.16
CA GLU A 280 18.24 -1.97 -29.16
C GLU A 280 18.63 -2.43 -30.54
N LEU A 281 17.69 -3.13 -31.22
CA LEU A 281 17.89 -3.63 -32.58
C LEU A 281 18.01 -2.48 -33.58
N THR A 282 17.14 -1.50 -33.46
CA THR A 282 17.10 -0.25 -34.21
C THR A 282 16.64 0.88 -33.28
N ASP A 283 16.67 2.13 -33.74
CA ASP A 283 16.15 3.28 -32.99
C ASP A 283 14.67 3.13 -32.58
N ASN A 284 13.93 2.31 -33.31
CA ASN A 284 12.51 2.08 -33.10
C ASN A 284 12.16 0.67 -32.57
N ALA A 285 13.14 -0.24 -32.46
CA ALA A 285 12.90 -1.63 -32.07
C ALA A 285 13.86 -2.07 -30.96
N LYS A 286 13.29 -2.62 -29.89
CA LYS A 286 14.02 -3.13 -28.72
C LYS A 286 13.53 -4.51 -28.33
N ILE A 287 14.45 -5.39 -27.94
CA ILE A 287 14.15 -6.69 -27.32
C ILE A 287 14.67 -6.67 -25.88
N LYS A 288 13.90 -7.23 -24.95
CA LYS A 288 14.26 -7.36 -23.54
C LYS A 288 14.01 -8.78 -23.07
N PHE A 289 15.01 -9.39 -22.48
CA PHE A 289 14.91 -10.64 -21.72
C PHE A 289 14.91 -10.32 -20.23
N GLY A 290 14.12 -11.06 -19.45
CA GLY A 290 14.13 -10.89 -18.00
C GLY A 290 13.85 -12.20 -17.29
N VAL A 291 14.33 -12.29 -16.05
CA VAL A 291 14.10 -13.40 -15.12
C VAL A 291 13.69 -12.80 -13.78
N ASN A 292 12.50 -13.13 -13.32
CA ASN A 292 12.02 -12.82 -11.99
C ASN A 292 12.25 -14.00 -11.06
N ASN A 293 12.56 -13.71 -9.79
CA ASN A 293 12.87 -14.71 -8.78
C ASN A 293 13.94 -15.71 -9.30
N PHE A 294 15.09 -15.20 -9.74
CA PHE A 294 16.13 -16.03 -10.35
C PHE A 294 16.77 -17.01 -9.35
N THR A 295 16.56 -16.83 -8.07
CA THR A 295 16.97 -17.75 -7.01
C THR A 295 16.00 -18.93 -6.86
N ASP A 296 14.86 -18.90 -7.55
CA ASP A 296 13.77 -19.90 -7.47
C ASP A 296 13.31 -20.15 -6.03
N LEU A 297 13.24 -19.08 -5.24
CA LEU A 297 12.82 -19.17 -3.85
C LEU A 297 11.32 -19.45 -3.77
N GLU A 298 10.95 -20.52 -3.08
CA GLU A 298 9.57 -20.78 -2.68
C GLU A 298 9.25 -20.03 -1.40
N TYR A 299 8.18 -19.24 -1.41
CA TYR A 299 7.77 -18.41 -0.27
C TYR A 299 6.26 -18.26 -0.20
N ILE A 300 5.75 -17.95 0.98
CA ILE A 300 4.34 -17.60 1.18
C ILE A 300 4.19 -16.09 0.95
N ALA A 301 3.39 -15.72 -0.03
CA ALA A 301 3.09 -14.31 -0.31
C ALA A 301 1.93 -13.76 0.54
N THR A 302 0.93 -14.62 0.83
CA THR A 302 -0.25 -14.25 1.63
C THR A 302 -0.92 -15.50 2.20
N ARG A 303 -1.70 -15.31 3.27
CA ARG A 303 -2.53 -16.34 3.91
C ARG A 303 -4.04 -16.07 3.77
N HIS A 304 -4.41 -14.93 3.21
CA HIS A 304 -5.82 -14.57 3.01
C HIS A 304 -6.21 -14.60 1.52
N PRO A 305 -7.52 -14.86 1.27
CA PRO A 305 -8.62 -15.12 2.21
C PRO A 305 -8.75 -16.56 2.72
N GLN A 306 -8.05 -17.53 2.14
CA GLN A 306 -8.35 -18.95 2.34
C GLN A 306 -7.14 -19.83 2.70
N GLY A 307 -6.08 -19.26 3.22
CA GLY A 307 -4.85 -19.97 3.60
C GLY A 307 -3.64 -19.57 2.76
N ALA A 308 -2.51 -20.26 3.01
CA ALA A 308 -1.22 -19.93 2.41
C ALA A 308 -1.27 -19.98 0.88
N ARG A 309 -0.77 -18.92 0.26
CA ARG A 309 -0.57 -18.83 -1.19
C ARG A 309 0.89 -18.60 -1.49
N ALA A 310 1.43 -19.43 -2.36
CA ALA A 310 2.81 -19.28 -2.83
C ALA A 310 2.99 -17.96 -3.59
N GLY A 311 4.17 -17.40 -3.46
CA GLY A 311 4.63 -16.31 -4.29
C GLY A 311 4.95 -16.75 -5.72
N ALA A 312 5.29 -15.78 -6.57
CA ALA A 312 5.62 -16.07 -7.96
C ALA A 312 6.90 -16.91 -8.05
N PRO A 313 6.89 -18.04 -8.79
CA PRO A 313 8.07 -18.86 -9.01
C PRO A 313 9.06 -18.16 -9.93
N LEU A 314 10.22 -18.76 -10.17
CA LEU A 314 11.12 -18.34 -11.22
C LEU A 314 10.36 -18.23 -12.55
N THR A 315 10.41 -17.05 -13.14
CA THR A 315 9.71 -16.76 -14.39
C THR A 315 10.64 -16.05 -15.35
N ALA A 316 10.90 -16.65 -16.50
CA ALA A 316 11.63 -16.00 -17.58
C ALA A 316 10.65 -15.45 -18.64
N TYR A 317 10.97 -14.28 -19.21
CA TYR A 317 10.14 -13.65 -20.24
C TYR A 317 11.00 -12.96 -21.29
N VAL A 318 10.42 -12.83 -22.48
CA VAL A 318 10.96 -12.02 -23.57
C VAL A 318 9.91 -10.98 -23.96
N ASN A 319 10.33 -9.74 -24.09
CA ASN A 319 9.49 -8.64 -24.56
C ASN A 319 10.12 -8.01 -25.80
N ALA A 320 9.36 -7.82 -26.86
CA ALA A 320 9.74 -7.09 -28.05
C ALA A 320 8.85 -5.85 -28.18
N SER A 321 9.44 -4.67 -28.33
CA SER A 321 8.72 -3.41 -28.51
C SER A 321 9.14 -2.72 -29.79
N ILE A 322 8.17 -2.20 -30.54
CA ILE A 322 8.37 -1.44 -31.77
C ILE A 322 7.59 -0.13 -31.64
N ARG A 323 8.23 0.99 -31.93
CA ARG A 323 7.59 2.31 -32.02
C ARG A 323 7.42 2.67 -33.48
N TYR A 324 6.25 3.14 -33.84
CA TYR A 324 5.92 3.59 -35.20
C TYR A 324 6.08 5.11 -35.33
#